data_6ce25c0c4a493a10cf1c595710b1e27e
#
_entry.id   6ce25c0c4a493a10cf1c595710b1e27e
#
_cell.length_a   1.000
_cell.length_b   1.000
_cell.length_c   1.000
_cell.angle_alpha   90.00
_cell.angle_beta   90.00
_cell.angle_gamma   90.00
#
_symmetry.space_group_name_H-M   'P 1'
#
loop_
_entity.id
_entity.type
_entity.pdbx_description
1 polymer ?
#
loop_
_entity_poly.entity_id
_entity_poly.type
_entity_poly.pdbx_seq_one_letter_code
_entity_poly.pdbx_strand_id
1 'polypeptide(L)'
;MGAKLTHRGLRTIATIAIILGLITFWVLRPIRETDFATPGFTPLKDDLLAAKFAPVVLGHELYGAPTRLLYRMARNTKGEVFIAYHPFYPAEENPHKGFGAFMNRIIYTGGLHLKDIMFGPADIELIEVVLDKDGKPTLMAYEDAEKYNPSAFSVRHLAKSVNNPRQPFCFTTPAWNHMFALADASRCAGKVALKAEYFSEPEWVQYRMVKKTEAILRRNRMHRVYERIGAN
;
A
#
# COMPACT_ATOMS: atom_id res chain seq x y z
N MET A 1 -21.80 50.14 2.87
CA MET A 1 -21.50 49.88 4.31
C MET A 1 -20.44 48.80 4.38
N GLY A 2 -19.18 49.16 4.60
CA GLY A 2 -18.06 48.22 4.75
C GLY A 2 -17.96 47.73 6.19
N ALA A 3 -18.20 46.47 6.44
CA ALA A 3 -18.02 45.88 7.77
C ALA A 3 -16.52 45.92 8.13
N LYS A 4 -16.14 46.72 9.13
CA LYS A 4 -14.77 46.70 9.66
C LYS A 4 -14.54 45.37 10.41
N LEU A 5 -13.66 44.51 9.89
CA LEU A 5 -13.22 43.33 10.61
C LEU A 5 -12.59 43.75 11.95
N THR A 6 -13.06 43.16 13.03
CA THR A 6 -12.48 43.37 14.36
C THR A 6 -11.08 42.75 14.43
N HIS A 7 -10.18 43.27 15.27
CA HIS A 7 -8.85 42.70 15.50
C HIS A 7 -8.86 41.19 15.85
N ARG A 8 -9.92 40.72 16.53
CA ARG A 8 -10.12 39.31 16.82
C ARG A 8 -10.42 38.51 15.55
N GLY A 9 -11.30 39.04 14.66
CA GLY A 9 -11.60 38.37 13.38
C GLY A 9 -10.36 38.25 12.49
N LEU A 10 -9.53 39.29 12.43
CA LEU A 10 -8.30 39.27 11.65
C LEU A 10 -7.29 38.23 12.17
N ARG A 11 -7.12 38.10 13.48
CA ARG A 11 -6.26 37.10 14.11
C ARG A 11 -6.76 35.69 13.82
N THR A 12 -8.07 35.43 13.92
CA THR A 12 -8.65 34.11 13.61
C THR A 12 -8.41 33.73 12.15
N ILE A 13 -8.63 34.64 11.20
CA ILE A 13 -8.37 34.40 9.77
C ILE A 13 -6.89 34.10 9.52
N ALA A 14 -6.00 34.88 10.12
CA ALA A 14 -4.57 34.66 9.99
C ALA A 14 -4.14 33.28 10.53
N THR A 15 -4.68 32.88 11.69
CA THR A 15 -4.40 31.55 12.27
C THR A 15 -4.88 30.43 11.36
N ILE A 16 -6.09 30.53 10.82
CA ILE A 16 -6.65 29.54 9.88
C ILE A 16 -5.77 29.46 8.61
N ALA A 17 -5.38 30.61 8.05
CA ALA A 17 -4.53 30.65 6.86
C ALA A 17 -3.14 30.00 7.10
N ILE A 18 -2.55 30.23 8.28
CA ILE A 18 -1.28 29.60 8.68
C ILE A 18 -1.46 28.09 8.80
N ILE A 19 -2.52 27.62 9.47
CA ILE A 19 -2.79 26.19 9.63
C ILE A 19 -2.99 25.53 8.27
N LEU A 20 -3.80 26.13 7.40
CA LEU A 20 -4.02 25.64 6.04
C LEU A 20 -2.71 25.62 5.22
N GLY A 21 -1.88 26.66 5.34
CA GLY A 21 -0.56 26.72 4.71
C GLY A 21 0.37 25.63 5.18
N LEU A 22 0.42 25.34 6.48
CA LEU A 22 1.21 24.26 7.05
C LEU A 22 0.73 22.88 6.60
N ILE A 23 -0.60 22.65 6.57
CA ILE A 23 -1.18 21.41 6.08
C ILE A 23 -0.83 21.23 4.60
N THR A 24 -1.02 22.28 3.79
CA THR A 24 -0.70 22.25 2.35
C THR A 24 0.79 21.98 2.12
N PHE A 25 1.67 22.64 2.87
CA PHE A 25 3.10 22.39 2.81
C PHE A 25 3.46 20.96 3.17
N TRP A 26 2.85 20.41 4.24
CA TRP A 26 3.08 19.04 4.67
C TRP A 26 2.60 18.02 3.62
N VAL A 27 1.41 18.25 3.04
CA VAL A 27 0.83 17.38 2.00
C VAL A 27 1.62 17.44 0.69
N LEU A 28 2.08 18.64 0.30
CA LEU A 28 2.81 18.85 -0.97
C LEU A 28 4.33 18.63 -0.85
N ARG A 29 4.84 18.49 0.37
CA ARG A 29 6.27 18.28 0.58
C ARG A 29 6.76 17.04 -0.17
N PRO A 30 7.77 17.18 -1.06
CA PRO A 30 8.38 16.01 -1.70
C PRO A 30 9.14 15.19 -0.65
N ILE A 31 8.70 13.98 -0.40
CA ILE A 31 9.41 13.04 0.45
C ILE A 31 10.33 12.24 -0.47
N ARG A 32 11.64 12.36 -0.30
CA ARG A 32 12.67 11.67 -1.10
C ARG A 32 13.17 10.38 -0.43
N GLU A 33 12.42 9.82 0.50
CA GLU A 33 12.84 8.57 1.13
C GLU A 33 12.61 7.40 0.17
N THR A 34 13.69 6.67 -0.11
CA THR A 34 13.60 5.38 -0.79
C THR A 34 13.30 4.30 0.25
N ASP A 35 12.60 3.24 -0.15
CA ASP A 35 12.17 2.17 0.76
C ASP A 35 13.28 1.39 1.42
N PHE A 36 14.45 1.40 0.84
CA PHE A 36 15.59 0.59 1.24
C PHE A 36 16.76 1.39 1.80
N ALA A 37 16.53 2.65 2.17
CA ALA A 37 17.49 3.46 2.91
C ALA A 37 17.63 3.02 4.38
N THR A 38 17.23 1.80 4.71
CA THR A 38 17.31 1.26 6.07
C THR A 38 18.71 0.68 6.31
N PRO A 39 19.40 1.08 7.39
CA PRO A 39 20.69 0.51 7.74
C PRO A 39 20.63 -1.03 7.82
N GLY A 40 21.63 -1.70 7.26
CA GLY A 40 21.69 -3.16 7.23
C GLY A 40 20.93 -3.83 6.08
N PHE A 41 20.32 -3.05 5.16
CA PHE A 41 19.66 -3.56 3.97
C PHE A 41 20.32 -3.04 2.70
N THR A 42 20.56 -3.95 1.76
CA THR A 42 21.09 -3.63 0.42
C THR A 42 19.99 -3.84 -0.61
N PRO A 43 19.63 -2.83 -1.41
CA PRO A 43 18.69 -3.00 -2.51
C PRO A 43 19.15 -4.10 -3.47
N LEU A 44 18.20 -4.88 -3.95
CA LEU A 44 18.43 -5.99 -4.88
C LEU A 44 17.41 -5.90 -6.03
N LYS A 45 17.87 -6.23 -7.23
CA LYS A 45 17.01 -6.45 -8.39
C LYS A 45 17.29 -7.84 -8.94
N ASP A 46 16.31 -8.73 -8.85
CA ASP A 46 16.38 -10.09 -9.38
C ASP A 46 14.98 -10.48 -9.90
N ASP A 47 14.78 -10.31 -11.20
CA ASP A 47 13.50 -10.55 -11.86
C ASP A 47 13.11 -12.05 -11.83
N LEU A 48 14.10 -12.97 -11.85
CA LEU A 48 13.83 -14.39 -11.79
C LEU A 48 13.37 -14.82 -10.39
N LEU A 49 14.04 -14.31 -9.37
CA LEU A 49 13.66 -14.58 -7.99
C LEU A 49 12.27 -13.97 -7.69
N ALA A 50 12.03 -12.75 -8.16
CA ALA A 50 10.72 -12.11 -8.01
C ALA A 50 9.63 -12.92 -8.73
N ALA A 51 9.87 -13.39 -9.95
CA ALA A 51 8.91 -14.21 -10.69
C ALA A 51 8.62 -15.55 -9.99
N LYS A 52 9.65 -16.18 -9.40
CA LYS A 52 9.53 -17.47 -8.70
C LYS A 52 8.58 -17.41 -7.51
N PHE A 53 8.55 -16.30 -6.79
CA PHE A 53 7.75 -16.14 -5.58
C PHE A 53 6.55 -15.18 -5.77
N ALA A 54 6.23 -14.82 -7.01
CA ALA A 54 5.13 -13.94 -7.31
C ALA A 54 3.78 -14.50 -6.82
N PRO A 55 3.00 -13.71 -6.06
CA PRO A 55 1.66 -14.12 -5.66
C PRO A 55 0.70 -14.11 -6.84
N VAL A 56 -0.24 -15.06 -6.85
CA VAL A 56 -1.42 -15.03 -7.72
C VAL A 56 -2.49 -14.25 -7.00
N VAL A 57 -2.90 -13.12 -7.56
CA VAL A 57 -3.97 -12.29 -7.03
C VAL A 57 -5.18 -12.41 -7.94
N LEU A 58 -6.23 -13.02 -7.40
CA LEU A 58 -7.51 -13.22 -8.11
C LEU A 58 -8.33 -11.93 -7.99
N GLY A 59 -8.74 -11.40 -9.13
CA GLY A 59 -9.64 -10.26 -9.19
C GLY A 59 -11.03 -10.56 -8.64
N HIS A 60 -11.80 -9.49 -8.43
CA HIS A 60 -13.19 -9.55 -8.00
C HIS A 60 -14.08 -8.87 -9.06
N GLU A 61 -15.26 -9.41 -9.32
CA GLU A 61 -16.17 -8.90 -10.36
C GLU A 61 -16.53 -7.41 -10.17
N LEU A 62 -16.71 -7.00 -8.92
CA LEU A 62 -17.08 -5.61 -8.59
C LEU A 62 -15.89 -4.67 -8.42
N TYR A 63 -14.71 -5.18 -8.06
CA TYR A 63 -13.56 -4.35 -7.67
C TYR A 63 -12.42 -4.44 -8.68
N GLY A 64 -12.53 -5.33 -9.67
CA GLY A 64 -11.51 -5.52 -10.69
C GLY A 64 -10.39 -6.47 -10.27
N ALA A 65 -9.34 -6.45 -11.06
CA ALA A 65 -8.13 -7.24 -10.87
C ALA A 65 -6.91 -6.34 -10.99
N PRO A 66 -5.78 -6.69 -10.38
CA PRO A 66 -4.54 -5.96 -10.61
C PRO A 66 -4.14 -6.10 -12.07
N THR A 67 -3.68 -5.00 -12.67
CA THR A 67 -3.23 -4.95 -14.06
C THR A 67 -1.72 -5.10 -14.20
N ARG A 68 -0.97 -4.85 -13.13
CA ARG A 68 0.47 -5.03 -13.03
C ARG A 68 0.84 -5.62 -11.66
N LEU A 69 1.97 -6.28 -11.59
CA LEU A 69 2.59 -6.71 -10.34
C LEU A 69 3.98 -6.10 -10.27
N LEU A 70 4.12 -5.02 -9.55
CA LEU A 70 5.40 -4.37 -9.35
C LEU A 70 6.14 -5.00 -8.17
N TYR A 71 7.47 -4.97 -8.15
CA TYR A 71 8.21 -5.46 -7.00
C TYR A 71 9.40 -4.57 -6.63
N ARG A 72 9.76 -4.57 -5.35
CA ARG A 72 11.06 -4.15 -4.82
C ARG A 72 11.63 -5.22 -3.92
N MET A 73 12.95 -5.25 -3.83
CA MET A 73 13.65 -6.30 -3.12
C MET A 73 14.87 -5.74 -2.40
N ALA A 74 15.17 -6.29 -1.23
CA ALA A 74 16.39 -5.98 -0.49
C ALA A 74 16.91 -7.22 0.23
N ARG A 75 18.21 -7.25 0.48
CA ARG A 75 18.89 -8.28 1.29
C ARG A 75 19.43 -7.67 2.56
N ASN A 76 19.22 -8.32 3.69
CA ASN A 76 19.80 -7.90 4.95
C ASN A 76 21.21 -8.51 5.17
N THR A 77 21.87 -8.11 6.26
CA THR A 77 23.21 -8.60 6.63
C THR A 77 23.25 -10.09 7.00
N LYS A 78 22.09 -10.70 7.31
CA LYS A 78 21.96 -12.15 7.58
C LYS A 78 21.77 -12.97 6.31
N GLY A 79 21.70 -12.33 5.14
CA GLY A 79 21.47 -12.98 3.86
C GLY A 79 20.00 -13.24 3.53
N GLU A 80 19.07 -12.83 4.39
CA GLU A 80 17.64 -12.94 4.14
C GLU A 80 17.21 -11.95 3.05
N VAL A 81 16.30 -12.37 2.19
CA VAL A 81 15.79 -11.57 1.07
C VAL A 81 14.34 -11.19 1.34
N PHE A 82 14.06 -9.91 1.27
CA PHE A 82 12.74 -9.32 1.43
C PHE A 82 12.23 -8.91 0.05
N ILE A 83 11.09 -9.46 -0.35
CA ILE A 83 10.44 -9.15 -1.63
C ILE A 83 9.12 -8.49 -1.32
N ALA A 84 8.98 -7.23 -1.70
CA ALA A 84 7.74 -6.47 -1.61
C ALA A 84 7.06 -6.48 -2.99
N TYR A 85 5.95 -7.17 -3.11
CA TYR A 85 5.10 -7.15 -4.29
C TYR A 85 4.04 -6.08 -4.13
N HIS A 86 3.80 -5.33 -5.18
CA HIS A 86 2.83 -4.27 -5.27
C HIS A 86 1.84 -4.56 -6.39
N PRO A 87 0.73 -5.27 -6.11
CA PRO A 87 -0.38 -5.36 -7.04
C PRO A 87 -0.93 -3.97 -7.32
N PHE A 88 -1.00 -3.63 -8.61
CA PHE A 88 -1.38 -2.31 -9.09
C PHE A 88 -2.78 -2.34 -9.67
N TYR A 89 -3.65 -1.48 -9.13
CA TYR A 89 -5.00 -1.26 -9.61
C TYR A 89 -5.12 0.16 -10.15
N PRO A 90 -5.64 0.35 -11.38
CA PRO A 90 -5.74 1.68 -11.99
C PRO A 90 -6.61 2.66 -11.23
N ALA A 91 -7.62 2.15 -10.54
CA ALA A 91 -8.58 2.95 -9.78
C ALA A 91 -9.03 2.19 -8.53
N GLU A 92 -9.49 2.94 -7.55
CA GLU A 92 -10.16 2.47 -6.35
C GLU A 92 -11.54 3.15 -6.29
N GLU A 93 -12.60 2.37 -6.23
CA GLU A 93 -13.95 2.91 -6.13
C GLU A 93 -14.81 2.03 -5.22
N ASN A 94 -15.58 2.66 -4.35
CA ASN A 94 -16.55 1.96 -3.53
C ASN A 94 -17.90 1.84 -4.26
N PRO A 95 -18.25 0.69 -4.87
CA PRO A 95 -19.47 0.54 -5.64
C PRO A 95 -20.73 0.34 -4.78
N HIS A 96 -20.56 0.22 -3.48
CA HIS A 96 -21.68 -0.09 -2.58
C HIS A 96 -22.67 1.04 -2.43
N LYS A 97 -23.89 0.70 -2.01
CA LYS A 97 -24.95 1.66 -1.67
C LYS A 97 -24.83 2.06 -0.21
N GLY A 98 -25.35 3.25 0.11
CA GLY A 98 -25.38 3.79 1.46
C GLY A 98 -24.62 5.11 1.61
N PHE A 99 -24.88 5.80 2.70
CA PHE A 99 -24.35 7.16 2.92
C PHE A 99 -22.84 7.17 3.03
N GLY A 100 -22.23 6.21 3.73
CA GLY A 100 -20.77 6.13 3.86
C GLY A 100 -20.08 5.92 2.52
N ALA A 101 -20.57 4.98 1.70
CA ALA A 101 -20.05 4.73 0.36
C ALA A 101 -20.26 5.93 -0.58
N PHE A 102 -21.41 6.59 -0.50
CA PHE A 102 -21.69 7.82 -1.25
C PHE A 102 -20.70 8.94 -0.89
N MET A 103 -20.47 9.18 0.40
CA MET A 103 -19.52 10.19 0.87
C MET A 103 -18.09 9.85 0.47
N ASN A 104 -17.71 8.56 0.52
CA ASN A 104 -16.42 8.10 0.03
C ASN A 104 -16.21 8.46 -1.45
N ARG A 105 -17.19 8.14 -2.31
CA ARG A 105 -17.11 8.48 -3.75
C ARG A 105 -17.03 9.98 -4.02
N ILE A 106 -17.68 10.81 -3.22
CA ILE A 106 -17.61 12.27 -3.43
C ILE A 106 -16.28 12.84 -2.93
N ILE A 107 -15.87 12.47 -1.72
CA ILE A 107 -14.77 13.14 -1.03
C ILE A 107 -13.44 12.46 -1.32
N TYR A 108 -13.39 11.14 -1.26
CA TYR A 108 -12.14 10.40 -1.24
C TYR A 108 -11.73 9.90 -2.62
N THR A 109 -12.52 9.02 -3.24
CA THR A 109 -12.16 8.37 -4.51
C THR A 109 -12.67 9.10 -5.75
N GLY A 110 -13.62 10.01 -5.62
CA GLY A 110 -14.31 10.66 -6.75
C GLY A 110 -14.15 12.18 -6.75
N GLY A 111 -15.25 12.90 -6.68
CA GLY A 111 -15.39 14.31 -7.02
C GLY A 111 -14.31 15.29 -6.53
N LEU A 112 -13.80 15.13 -5.31
CA LEU A 112 -12.73 15.97 -4.77
C LEU A 112 -11.32 15.38 -4.97
N HIS A 113 -11.18 14.13 -5.44
CA HIS A 113 -9.90 13.45 -5.67
C HIS A 113 -8.93 13.53 -4.49
N LEU A 114 -9.42 13.56 -3.25
CA LEU A 114 -8.56 13.68 -2.08
C LEU A 114 -7.54 12.54 -1.97
N LYS A 115 -7.93 11.33 -2.37
CA LYS A 115 -7.03 10.19 -2.44
C LYS A 115 -5.82 10.51 -3.31
N ASP A 116 -6.04 10.94 -4.54
CA ASP A 116 -4.95 11.24 -5.49
C ASP A 116 -4.08 12.40 -5.04
N ILE A 117 -4.69 13.40 -4.38
CA ILE A 117 -3.96 14.53 -3.80
C ILE A 117 -3.10 14.10 -2.62
N MET A 118 -3.62 13.24 -1.76
CA MET A 118 -2.93 12.81 -0.53
C MET A 118 -1.93 11.68 -0.79
N PHE A 119 -2.34 10.66 -1.55
CA PHE A 119 -1.60 9.41 -1.70
C PHE A 119 -1.07 9.15 -3.11
N GLY A 120 -1.47 9.95 -4.09
CA GLY A 120 -1.09 9.78 -5.50
C GLY A 120 -2.07 8.92 -6.30
N PRO A 121 -1.85 8.88 -7.62
CA PRO A 121 -2.72 8.15 -8.53
C PRO A 121 -2.63 6.64 -8.33
N ALA A 122 -3.66 5.94 -8.79
CA ALA A 122 -3.84 4.49 -8.70
C ALA A 122 -3.96 3.95 -7.26
N ASP A 123 -4.32 2.70 -7.15
CA ASP A 123 -4.32 1.96 -5.89
C ASP A 123 -3.26 0.87 -5.96
N ILE A 124 -2.33 0.87 -5.00
CA ILE A 124 -1.12 0.03 -5.04
C ILE A 124 -0.95 -0.58 -3.67
N GLU A 125 -1.24 -1.86 -3.60
CA GLU A 125 -1.24 -2.64 -2.38
C GLU A 125 0.13 -3.28 -2.10
N LEU A 126 0.22 -4.01 -0.98
CA LEU A 126 1.47 -4.63 -0.55
C LEU A 126 1.26 -6.08 -0.12
N ILE A 127 2.06 -6.98 -0.71
CA ILE A 127 2.29 -8.34 -0.23
C ILE A 127 3.80 -8.51 -0.05
N GLU A 128 4.25 -8.82 1.16
CA GLU A 128 5.67 -9.05 1.44
C GLU A 128 5.96 -10.53 1.61
N VAL A 129 7.06 -10.98 1.01
CA VAL A 129 7.60 -12.34 1.19
C VAL A 129 9.03 -12.23 1.66
N VAL A 130 9.35 -12.92 2.76
CA VAL A 130 10.71 -13.00 3.29
C VAL A 130 11.26 -14.40 3.05
N LEU A 131 12.44 -14.46 2.46
CA LEU A 131 13.18 -15.69 2.22
C LEU A 131 14.37 -15.73 3.19
N ASP A 132 14.67 -16.92 3.72
CA ASP A 132 15.91 -17.15 4.44
C ASP A 132 17.13 -17.13 3.49
N LYS A 133 18.32 -17.31 4.06
CA LYS A 133 19.59 -17.36 3.31
C LYS A 133 19.63 -18.50 2.28
N ASP A 134 18.83 -19.54 2.45
CA ASP A 134 18.75 -20.71 1.57
C ASP A 134 17.63 -20.54 0.50
N GLY A 135 16.96 -19.39 0.48
CA GLY A 135 15.91 -19.03 -0.46
C GLY A 135 14.56 -19.68 -0.18
N LYS A 136 14.31 -20.11 1.07
CA LYS A 136 13.02 -20.68 1.49
C LYS A 136 12.14 -19.59 2.10
N PRO A 137 10.83 -19.52 1.76
CA PRO A 137 9.91 -18.58 2.36
C PRO A 137 9.72 -18.85 3.87
N THR A 138 9.99 -17.85 4.70
CA THR A 138 9.85 -17.93 6.16
C THR A 138 8.71 -17.08 6.68
N LEU A 139 8.38 -16.00 5.98
CA LEU A 139 7.30 -15.10 6.36
C LEU A 139 6.62 -14.53 5.12
N MET A 140 5.31 -14.35 5.21
CA MET A 140 4.52 -13.58 4.27
C MET A 140 3.63 -12.61 5.04
N ALA A 141 3.58 -11.34 4.65
CA ALA A 141 2.77 -10.32 5.28
C ALA A 141 1.94 -9.55 4.24
N TYR A 142 0.72 -9.18 4.59
CA TYR A 142 -0.21 -8.47 3.71
C TYR A 142 -1.27 -7.70 4.50
N GLU A 143 -2.02 -6.84 3.84
CA GLU A 143 -3.18 -6.17 4.41
C GLU A 143 -4.43 -7.02 4.27
N ASP A 144 -5.06 -7.29 5.40
CA ASP A 144 -6.16 -8.25 5.52
C ASP A 144 -7.52 -7.56 5.43
N ALA A 145 -8.41 -8.18 4.66
CA ALA A 145 -9.81 -7.79 4.51
C ALA A 145 -10.78 -8.42 5.53
N GLU A 146 -10.28 -9.14 6.54
CA GLU A 146 -11.13 -9.92 7.49
C GLU A 146 -12.21 -9.09 8.18
N LYS A 147 -11.91 -7.80 8.46
CA LYS A 147 -12.85 -6.88 9.10
C LYS A 147 -13.45 -5.86 8.13
N TYR A 148 -13.50 -6.21 6.86
CA TYR A 148 -14.07 -5.36 5.85
C TYR A 148 -15.57 -5.09 6.08
N ASN A 149 -15.95 -3.82 6.01
CA ASN A 149 -17.34 -3.38 6.04
C ASN A 149 -17.63 -2.53 4.79
N PRO A 150 -18.42 -3.05 3.84
CA PRO A 150 -18.71 -2.35 2.59
C PRO A 150 -19.48 -1.04 2.78
N SER A 151 -20.20 -0.87 3.90
CA SER A 151 -20.99 0.33 4.21
C SER A 151 -20.17 1.42 4.91
N ALA A 152 -18.96 1.13 5.34
CA ALA A 152 -18.12 2.11 6.04
C ALA A 152 -17.56 3.16 5.06
N PHE A 153 -17.39 4.40 5.55
CA PHE A 153 -16.70 5.46 4.81
C PHE A 153 -15.23 5.14 4.58
N SER A 154 -14.58 4.58 5.59
CA SER A 154 -13.18 4.18 5.52
C SER A 154 -13.02 2.71 5.89
N VAL A 155 -11.98 2.08 5.39
CA VAL A 155 -11.64 0.70 5.68
C VAL A 155 -10.50 0.65 6.68
N ARG A 156 -10.61 -0.24 7.65
CA ARG A 156 -9.53 -0.45 8.62
C ARG A 156 -8.47 -1.36 8.02
N HIS A 157 -7.27 -0.85 7.88
CA HIS A 157 -6.11 -1.62 7.46
C HIS A 157 -5.59 -2.49 8.61
N LEU A 158 -5.60 -3.79 8.42
CA LEU A 158 -5.09 -4.76 9.38
C LEU A 158 -3.94 -5.53 8.78
N ALA A 159 -2.80 -5.52 9.45
CA ALA A 159 -1.68 -6.35 9.05
C ALA A 159 -1.92 -7.80 9.46
N LYS A 160 -1.71 -8.72 8.53
CA LYS A 160 -1.68 -10.15 8.79
C LYS A 160 -0.36 -10.75 8.31
N SER A 161 0.15 -11.73 9.04
CA SER A 161 1.36 -12.45 8.66
C SER A 161 1.15 -13.95 8.79
N VAL A 162 1.81 -14.69 7.89
CA VAL A 162 1.83 -16.16 7.86
C VAL A 162 3.27 -16.62 7.93
N ASN A 163 3.58 -17.43 8.93
CA ASN A 163 4.90 -18.04 9.07
C ASN A 163 5.00 -19.28 8.18
N ASN A 164 6.17 -19.49 7.57
CA ASN A 164 6.49 -20.61 6.67
C ASN A 164 5.41 -20.83 5.60
N PRO A 165 5.06 -19.79 4.82
CA PRO A 165 4.00 -19.89 3.82
C PRO A 165 4.38 -20.90 2.74
N ARG A 166 3.39 -21.62 2.21
CA ARG A 166 3.58 -22.58 1.14
C ARG A 166 3.11 -21.99 -0.20
N GLN A 167 3.89 -22.20 -1.25
CA GLN A 167 3.49 -21.84 -2.61
C GLN A 167 2.44 -22.81 -3.17
N PRO A 168 1.59 -22.36 -4.12
CA PRO A 168 1.49 -20.99 -4.61
C PRO A 168 0.84 -20.06 -3.58
N PHE A 169 1.33 -18.80 -3.53
CA PHE A 169 0.70 -17.76 -2.70
C PHE A 169 -0.55 -17.26 -3.42
N CYS A 170 -1.70 -17.61 -2.92
CA CYS A 170 -3.00 -17.35 -3.56
C CYS A 170 -3.80 -16.34 -2.75
N PHE A 171 -4.18 -15.24 -3.38
CA PHE A 171 -4.96 -14.17 -2.77
C PHE A 171 -6.23 -13.86 -3.56
N THR A 172 -7.24 -13.39 -2.84
CA THR A 172 -8.43 -12.73 -3.39
C THR A 172 -8.49 -11.30 -2.86
N THR A 173 -9.21 -10.43 -3.56
CA THR A 173 -9.46 -9.03 -3.20
C THR A 173 -10.93 -8.82 -2.89
N PRO A 174 -11.41 -9.19 -1.69
CA PRO A 174 -12.83 -9.11 -1.34
C PRO A 174 -13.29 -7.71 -0.96
N ALA A 175 -12.39 -6.72 -0.92
CA ALA A 175 -12.67 -5.35 -0.52
C ALA A 175 -12.51 -4.36 -1.67
N TRP A 176 -13.33 -3.29 -1.69
CA TRP A 176 -13.28 -2.27 -2.73
C TRP A 176 -11.96 -1.46 -2.74
N ASN A 177 -11.27 -1.41 -1.63
CA ASN A 177 -9.92 -0.83 -1.48
C ASN A 177 -8.83 -1.90 -1.64
N HIS A 178 -9.09 -2.97 -2.36
CA HIS A 178 -8.20 -4.03 -2.79
C HIS A 178 -7.40 -4.77 -1.70
N MET A 179 -7.81 -4.65 -0.42
CA MET A 179 -7.22 -5.47 0.64
C MET A 179 -7.44 -6.96 0.36
N PHE A 180 -6.53 -7.77 0.86
CA PHE A 180 -6.43 -9.18 0.51
C PHE A 180 -7.13 -10.11 1.51
N ALA A 181 -7.49 -11.28 1.02
CA ALA A 181 -7.71 -12.46 1.83
C ALA A 181 -6.86 -13.60 1.26
N LEU A 182 -6.11 -14.27 2.13
CA LEU A 182 -5.38 -15.48 1.73
C LEU A 182 -6.40 -16.55 1.35
N ALA A 183 -6.24 -17.11 0.16
CA ALA A 183 -7.12 -18.13 -0.38
C ALA A 183 -6.45 -19.50 -0.36
N ASP A 184 -7.25 -20.54 -0.43
CA ASP A 184 -6.73 -21.90 -0.64
C ASP A 184 -6.00 -21.97 -1.98
N ALA A 185 -4.87 -22.69 -2.00
CA ALA A 185 -4.04 -22.88 -3.19
C ALA A 185 -4.80 -23.49 -4.38
N SER A 186 -5.83 -24.29 -4.11
CA SER A 186 -6.68 -24.88 -5.14
C SER A 186 -7.43 -23.84 -5.98
N ARG A 187 -7.75 -22.66 -5.41
CA ARG A 187 -8.38 -21.55 -6.15
C ARG A 187 -7.47 -20.92 -7.20
N CYS A 188 -6.18 -21.06 -7.02
CA CYS A 188 -5.17 -20.60 -7.96
C CYS A 188 -4.65 -21.72 -8.88
N ALA A 189 -5.18 -22.92 -8.79
CA ALA A 189 -4.76 -24.03 -9.65
C ALA A 189 -4.94 -23.65 -11.14
N GLY A 190 -3.88 -23.83 -11.92
CA GLY A 190 -3.87 -23.45 -13.34
C GLY A 190 -3.87 -21.93 -13.62
N LYS A 191 -3.84 -21.09 -12.60
CA LYS A 191 -3.67 -19.65 -12.77
C LYS A 191 -2.18 -19.29 -12.74
N VAL A 192 -1.82 -18.27 -13.50
CA VAL A 192 -0.45 -17.75 -13.57
C VAL A 192 -0.42 -16.37 -12.91
N ALA A 193 0.58 -16.14 -12.06
CA ALA A 193 0.84 -14.81 -11.51
C ALA A 193 1.11 -13.81 -12.64
N LEU A 194 0.76 -12.55 -12.43
CA LEU A 194 1.21 -11.48 -13.31
C LEU A 194 2.75 -11.45 -13.31
N LYS A 195 3.33 -11.08 -14.46
CA LYS A 195 4.76 -10.87 -14.56
C LYS A 195 5.20 -9.85 -13.52
N ALA A 196 6.14 -10.22 -12.67
CA ALA A 196 6.72 -9.30 -11.71
C ALA A 196 7.66 -8.32 -12.45
N GLU A 197 7.41 -7.02 -12.31
CA GLU A 197 8.16 -5.92 -12.91
C GLU A 197 8.86 -5.13 -11.81
N TYR A 198 10.13 -4.77 -12.01
CA TYR A 198 10.84 -3.97 -11.02
C TYR A 198 10.22 -2.58 -10.89
N PHE A 199 9.81 -2.23 -9.69
CA PHE A 199 9.24 -0.92 -9.37
C PHE A 199 10.36 0.11 -9.33
N SER A 200 10.58 0.82 -10.42
CA SER A 200 11.66 1.78 -10.58
C SER A 200 11.49 2.99 -9.65
N GLU A 201 12.58 3.68 -9.33
CA GLU A 201 12.51 4.89 -8.49
C GLU A 201 11.69 6.02 -9.14
N PRO A 202 11.80 6.29 -10.45
CA PRO A 202 10.92 7.26 -11.12
C PRO A 202 9.44 6.93 -10.97
N GLU A 203 9.04 5.66 -11.17
CA GLU A 203 7.65 5.23 -10.98
C GLU A 203 7.23 5.31 -9.51
N TRP A 204 8.12 4.95 -8.58
CA TRP A 204 7.87 5.09 -7.15
C TRP A 204 7.52 6.53 -6.76
N VAL A 205 8.27 7.50 -7.28
CA VAL A 205 8.01 8.93 -7.07
C VAL A 205 6.73 9.37 -7.79
N GLN A 206 6.53 8.94 -9.05
CA GLN A 206 5.35 9.24 -9.85
C GLN A 206 4.06 8.82 -9.14
N TYR A 207 4.03 7.62 -8.58
CA TYR A 207 2.89 7.08 -7.85
C TYR A 207 2.84 7.51 -6.38
N ARG A 208 3.73 8.41 -5.95
CA ARG A 208 3.82 8.96 -4.58
C ARG A 208 3.82 7.88 -3.49
N MET A 209 4.49 6.77 -3.73
CA MET A 209 4.50 5.60 -2.83
C MET A 209 4.94 5.94 -1.41
N VAL A 210 5.83 6.91 -1.23
CA VAL A 210 6.26 7.41 0.09
C VAL A 210 5.14 8.06 0.90
N LYS A 211 4.02 8.42 0.27
CA LYS A 211 2.83 9.02 0.92
C LYS A 211 1.67 8.04 1.04
N LYS A 212 1.77 6.87 0.43
CA LYS A 212 0.70 5.87 0.51
C LYS A 212 0.72 5.17 1.86
N THR A 213 -0.47 4.76 2.30
CA THR A 213 -0.65 4.04 3.56
C THR A 213 0.17 2.77 3.57
N GLU A 214 0.27 2.08 2.45
CA GLU A 214 1.05 0.87 2.23
C GLU A 214 2.55 1.14 2.47
N ALA A 215 3.07 2.26 1.95
CA ALA A 215 4.45 2.66 2.20
C ALA A 215 4.68 3.07 3.67
N ILE A 216 3.72 3.74 4.29
CA ILE A 216 3.76 4.10 5.72
C ILE A 216 3.66 2.85 6.60
N LEU A 217 2.70 1.97 6.33
CA LEU A 217 2.55 0.69 7.01
C LEU A 217 3.77 -0.19 6.79
N ARG A 218 4.35 -0.16 5.61
CA ARG A 218 5.58 -0.83 5.27
C ARG A 218 6.74 -0.30 6.08
N ARG A 219 6.96 1.02 6.20
CA ARG A 219 7.95 1.59 7.10
C ARG A 219 7.79 1.06 8.53
N ASN A 220 6.59 1.14 9.07
CA ASN A 220 6.30 0.68 10.42
C ASN A 220 6.40 -0.84 10.56
N ARG A 221 6.06 -1.61 9.50
CA ARG A 221 6.13 -3.06 9.49
C ARG A 221 7.53 -3.56 9.20
N MET A 222 8.24 -2.94 8.26
CA MET A 222 9.62 -3.28 8.01
C MET A 222 10.46 -3.00 9.24
N HIS A 223 10.26 -1.89 9.94
CA HIS A 223 10.87 -1.70 11.26
C HIS A 223 10.51 -2.84 12.22
N ARG A 224 9.24 -3.24 12.29
CA ARG A 224 8.84 -4.35 13.20
C ARG A 224 9.30 -5.73 12.72
N VAL A 225 9.29 -5.98 11.42
CA VAL A 225 9.81 -7.24 10.85
C VAL A 225 11.32 -7.25 10.93
N TYR A 226 11.99 -6.14 10.61
CA TYR A 226 13.43 -5.97 10.72
C TYR A 226 13.90 -5.97 12.18
N GLU A 227 13.16 -5.35 13.11
CA GLU A 227 13.42 -5.44 14.53
C GLU A 227 13.20 -6.86 15.07
N ARG A 228 12.18 -7.59 14.63
CA ARG A 228 11.96 -9.00 15.04
C ARG A 228 12.99 -9.96 14.48
N ILE A 229 13.47 -9.74 13.27
CA ILE A 229 14.48 -10.59 12.62
C ILE A 229 15.89 -10.16 13.03
N GLY A 230 16.08 -8.89 13.42
CA GLY A 230 17.38 -8.35 13.88
C GLY A 230 17.63 -8.41 15.39
N ALA A 231 16.64 -8.73 16.19
CA ALA A 231 16.71 -8.71 17.66
C ALA A 231 16.96 -10.08 18.31
N ASN A 232 17.32 -11.10 17.54
CA ASN A 232 17.74 -12.42 18.04
C ASN A 232 19.16 -12.74 17.64
#